data_c8664638620866ad639b429795694020
#
_entry.id   c8664638620866ad639b429795694020
#
_cell.length_a   1.000
_cell.length_b   1.000
_cell.length_c   1.000
_cell.angle_alpha   90.00
_cell.angle_beta   90.00
_cell.angle_gamma   90.00
#
_symmetry.space_group_name_H-M   'P 1'
#
loop_
_entity.id
_entity.type
_entity.pdbx_description
1 polymer ?
#
loop_
_entity_poly.entity_id
_entity_poly.type
_entity_poly.pdbx_seq_one_letter_code
_entity_poly.pdbx_strand_id
1 'polypeptide(L)'
;AIIIIQQKSFLKNNKVRLSFSLRFVIYPNPSSMVAALQVVEYDRTFASAKFFFNKIKGNAIISGAFGLFRKNVVIDAGGYSSDAIGEDMELVMKLSAFCIEHGIPYKIDYIPSAICWTQAPENLRDLRSQRNRWHIGMRQNINKYRRMILNPRYGSLGSFTLPIFILFELLSPTIEVLGIISVIAGLSVGAISIMPVLILTGAYALFGIFSSLVAFAAGVQSFDMKLKIDDAVKVIG
;
A
#
# COMPACT_ATOMS: atom_id res chain seq x y z
N ALA A 1 -7.25 6.53 19.43
CA ALA A 1 -5.95 6.37 18.80
C ALA A 1 -4.89 7.01 19.70
N ILE A 2 -4.02 6.21 20.31
CA ILE A 2 -2.92 6.71 21.15
C ILE A 2 -1.72 6.88 20.22
N ILE A 3 -1.39 8.12 19.89
CA ILE A 3 -0.18 8.46 19.15
C ILE A 3 0.93 8.67 20.17
N ILE A 4 1.79 7.67 20.35
CA ILE A 4 3.01 7.84 21.15
C ILE A 4 4.06 8.51 20.26
N ILE A 5 4.23 9.81 20.43
CA ILE A 5 5.25 10.58 19.72
C ILE A 5 6.57 10.45 20.49
N GLN A 6 7.34 9.40 20.20
CA GLN A 6 8.69 9.26 20.73
C GLN A 6 9.76 10.00 19.89
N GLN A 7 9.35 10.81 18.88
CA GLN A 7 10.28 11.38 17.90
C GLN A 7 10.20 12.89 17.71
N LYS A 8 10.05 13.66 18.76
CA LYS A 8 10.21 15.14 18.67
C LYS A 8 11.59 15.56 18.14
N SER A 9 12.64 14.77 18.35
CA SER A 9 14.00 15.06 17.87
C SER A 9 14.16 14.89 16.36
N PHE A 10 13.40 13.98 15.73
CA PHE A 10 13.54 13.67 14.30
C PHE A 10 12.96 14.77 13.39
N LEU A 11 11.94 15.48 13.87
CA LEU A 11 11.32 16.59 13.13
C LEU A 11 12.14 17.89 13.22
N LYS A 12 12.96 18.04 14.26
CA LYS A 12 13.69 19.28 14.55
C LYS A 12 14.81 19.60 13.56
N ASN A 13 15.43 18.59 12.93
CA ASN A 13 16.63 18.76 12.13
C ASN A 13 16.45 18.73 10.61
N ASN A 14 15.23 18.59 10.07
CA ASN A 14 15.05 18.44 8.62
C ASN A 14 13.95 19.37 8.06
N LYS A 15 14.38 20.55 7.58
CA LYS A 15 13.48 21.55 6.95
C LYS A 15 12.80 21.07 5.67
N VAL A 16 13.28 19.99 5.04
CA VAL A 16 12.86 19.48 3.73
C VAL A 16 11.78 18.38 3.82
N ARG A 17 11.58 17.76 4.99
CA ARG A 17 10.62 16.64 5.12
C ARG A 17 9.19 17.14 5.23
N LEU A 18 8.35 16.75 4.27
CA LEU A 18 6.94 17.11 4.20
C LEU A 18 6.10 16.24 5.11
N SER A 19 6.32 14.93 5.08
CA SER A 19 5.54 13.95 5.81
C SER A 19 6.29 12.64 6.03
N PHE A 20 5.78 11.82 6.94
CA PHE A 20 6.28 10.49 7.24
C PHE A 20 5.14 9.47 7.13
N SER A 21 5.39 8.39 6.41
CA SER A 21 4.58 7.18 6.45
C SER A 21 5.14 6.25 7.50
N LEU A 22 4.25 5.61 8.24
CA LEU A 22 4.57 4.72 9.34
C LEU A 22 4.11 3.30 9.00
N ARG A 23 4.67 2.30 9.68
CA ARG A 23 4.30 0.90 9.47
C ARG A 23 3.01 0.58 10.20
N PHE A 24 2.07 -0.05 9.51
CA PHE A 24 0.91 -0.68 10.12
C PHE A 24 1.18 -2.15 10.35
N VAL A 25 0.80 -2.63 11.53
CA VAL A 25 0.84 -4.04 11.90
C VAL A 25 -0.56 -4.40 12.39
N ILE A 26 -1.11 -5.49 11.89
CA ILE A 26 -2.38 -6.02 12.39
C ILE A 26 -2.12 -6.61 13.78
N TYR A 27 -3.10 -6.44 14.66
CA TYR A 27 -3.01 -6.90 16.05
C TYR A 27 -2.57 -8.38 16.09
N PRO A 28 -1.55 -8.74 16.89
CA PRO A 28 -1.09 -10.11 16.99
C PRO A 28 -2.19 -10.95 17.65
N ASN A 29 -2.63 -11.96 17.03
CA ASN A 29 -3.69 -12.88 17.35
C ASN A 29 -4.99 -12.64 16.54
N PRO A 30 -4.93 -12.83 15.23
CA PRO A 30 -6.11 -12.70 14.39
C PRO A 30 -7.16 -13.73 14.84
N SER A 31 -8.38 -13.25 15.07
CA SER A 31 -9.52 -14.10 15.50
C SER A 31 -10.12 -14.93 14.36
N SER A 32 -9.77 -14.60 13.11
CA SER A 32 -10.30 -15.25 11.92
C SER A 32 -9.22 -15.47 10.85
N MET A 33 -9.47 -16.44 9.97
CA MET A 33 -8.61 -16.68 8.80
C MET A 33 -8.54 -15.46 7.87
N VAL A 34 -9.63 -14.72 7.74
CA VAL A 34 -9.69 -13.47 6.97
C VAL A 34 -8.73 -12.43 7.52
N ALA A 35 -8.68 -12.28 8.84
CA ALA A 35 -7.73 -11.38 9.49
C ALA A 35 -6.29 -11.90 9.36
N ALA A 36 -6.05 -13.21 9.50
CA ALA A 36 -4.73 -13.80 9.35
C ALA A 36 -4.12 -13.59 7.96
N LEU A 37 -4.90 -13.76 6.90
CA LEU A 37 -4.45 -13.48 5.52
C LEU A 37 -4.08 -12.01 5.33
N GLN A 38 -4.79 -11.09 5.97
CA GLN A 38 -4.45 -9.67 5.91
C GLN A 38 -3.15 -9.34 6.66
N VAL A 39 -2.77 -10.08 7.72
CA VAL A 39 -1.44 -9.92 8.36
C VAL A 39 -0.34 -10.13 7.32
N VAL A 40 -0.40 -11.23 6.56
CA VAL A 40 0.58 -11.54 5.52
C VAL A 40 0.58 -10.48 4.43
N GLU A 41 -0.59 -10.01 4.00
CA GLU A 41 -0.73 -8.95 3.00
C GLU A 41 -0.08 -7.63 3.46
N TYR A 42 -0.36 -7.20 4.68
CA TYR A 42 0.21 -5.97 5.24
C TYR A 42 1.73 -6.09 5.39
N ASP A 43 2.24 -7.23 5.89
CA ASP A 43 3.69 -7.43 6.02
C ASP A 43 4.38 -7.39 4.66
N ARG A 44 3.82 -8.03 3.62
CA ARG A 44 4.34 -7.92 2.25
C ARG A 44 4.35 -6.48 1.75
N THR A 45 3.25 -5.76 1.93
CA THR A 45 3.11 -4.38 1.44
C THR A 45 4.11 -3.46 2.13
N PHE A 46 4.25 -3.55 3.46
CA PHE A 46 5.12 -2.67 4.22
C PHE A 46 6.61 -3.05 4.13
N ALA A 47 6.93 -4.34 4.00
CA ALA A 47 8.31 -4.79 3.85
C ALA A 47 8.87 -4.63 2.42
N SER A 48 8.01 -4.57 1.39
CA SER A 48 8.46 -4.48 0.00
C SER A 48 8.00 -3.21 -0.70
N ALA A 49 6.71 -3.06 -0.97
CA ALA A 49 6.19 -1.97 -1.80
C ALA A 49 6.46 -0.58 -1.18
N LYS A 50 6.20 -0.41 0.11
CA LYS A 50 6.46 0.87 0.79
C LYS A 50 7.95 1.23 0.82
N PHE A 51 8.81 0.24 1.01
CA PHE A 51 10.26 0.44 0.96
C PHE A 51 10.73 0.84 -0.44
N PHE A 52 10.23 0.16 -1.47
CA PHE A 52 10.52 0.46 -2.88
C PHE A 52 10.08 1.89 -3.24
N PHE A 53 8.83 2.25 -3.00
CA PHE A 53 8.32 3.59 -3.31
C PHE A 53 9.04 4.68 -2.51
N ASN A 54 9.44 4.39 -1.28
CA ASN A 54 10.26 5.32 -0.50
C ASN A 54 11.64 5.56 -1.14
N LYS A 55 12.29 4.49 -1.60
CA LYS A 55 13.61 4.57 -2.23
C LYS A 55 13.59 5.40 -3.52
N ILE A 56 12.56 5.24 -4.35
CA ILE A 56 12.39 6.02 -5.58
C ILE A 56 11.73 7.39 -5.36
N LYS A 57 11.43 7.78 -4.12
CA LYS A 57 10.72 9.03 -3.77
C LYS A 57 9.34 9.16 -4.42
N GLY A 58 8.67 8.03 -4.63
CA GLY A 58 7.39 7.91 -5.31
C GLY A 58 6.22 7.58 -4.38
N ASN A 59 6.28 7.90 -3.10
CA ASN A 59 5.19 7.61 -2.18
C ASN A 59 3.91 8.37 -2.56
N ALA A 60 2.85 7.64 -2.93
CA ALA A 60 1.54 8.19 -3.27
C ALA A 60 0.53 8.11 -2.12
N ILE A 61 0.77 7.23 -1.14
CA ILE A 61 -0.15 6.98 -0.03
C ILE A 61 0.62 6.93 1.29
N ILE A 62 0.16 7.73 2.24
CA ILE A 62 0.48 7.60 3.66
C ILE A 62 -0.82 7.23 4.36
N SER A 63 -0.84 6.10 5.06
CA SER A 63 -2.06 5.62 5.70
C SER A 63 -2.64 6.66 6.67
N GLY A 64 -3.92 6.98 6.50
CA GLY A 64 -4.60 8.06 7.21
C GLY A 64 -4.63 7.93 8.73
N ALA A 65 -4.59 6.69 9.25
CA ALA A 65 -4.60 6.46 10.69
C ALA A 65 -3.28 6.83 11.38
N PHE A 66 -2.15 6.90 10.66
CA PHE A 66 -0.84 7.17 11.27
C PHE A 66 0.14 7.84 10.29
N GLY A 67 -0.17 9.05 9.87
CA GLY A 67 0.69 9.94 9.08
C GLY A 67 1.08 11.18 9.86
N LEU A 68 2.30 11.66 9.68
CA LEU A 68 2.77 12.94 10.23
C LEU A 68 3.04 13.90 9.09
N PHE A 69 2.45 15.08 9.15
CA PHE A 69 2.55 16.12 8.12
C PHE A 69 3.01 17.45 8.70
N ARG A 70 3.70 18.25 7.89
CA ARG A 70 3.99 19.64 8.26
C ARG A 70 2.72 20.47 8.18
N LYS A 71 2.25 20.93 9.34
CA LYS A 71 1.01 21.68 9.50
C LYS A 71 0.91 22.86 8.52
N ASN A 72 1.95 23.68 8.42
CA ASN A 72 1.92 24.87 7.57
C ASN A 72 1.71 24.50 6.10
N VAL A 73 2.45 23.51 5.59
CA VAL A 73 2.31 23.08 4.20
C VAL A 73 0.93 22.47 3.91
N VAL A 74 0.34 21.77 4.89
CA VAL A 74 -1.04 21.26 4.77
C VAL A 74 -2.04 22.40 4.67
N ILE A 75 -1.89 23.44 5.50
CA ILE A 75 -2.77 24.62 5.49
C ILE A 75 -2.60 25.37 4.16
N ASP A 76 -1.36 25.64 3.74
CA ASP A 76 -1.06 26.39 2.52
C ASP A 76 -1.57 25.67 1.26
N ALA A 77 -1.58 24.32 1.26
CA ALA A 77 -2.16 23.52 0.20
C ALA A 77 -3.68 23.35 0.25
N GLY A 78 -4.36 23.99 1.22
CA GLY A 78 -5.82 23.96 1.37
C GLY A 78 -6.38 22.82 2.22
N GLY A 79 -5.54 22.12 3.00
CA GLY A 79 -5.98 21.10 3.96
C GLY A 79 -6.53 19.82 3.33
N TYR A 80 -7.29 19.08 4.11
CA TYR A 80 -8.02 17.89 3.65
C TYR A 80 -9.21 18.26 2.77
N SER A 81 -9.45 17.47 1.73
CA SER A 81 -10.64 17.62 0.87
C SER A 81 -11.82 16.89 1.50
N SER A 82 -12.93 17.59 1.72
CA SER A 82 -14.15 17.03 2.34
C SER A 82 -14.88 16.02 1.45
N ASP A 83 -14.62 16.05 0.15
CA ASP A 83 -15.23 15.22 -0.89
C ASP A 83 -14.41 13.97 -1.24
N ALA A 84 -13.23 13.81 -0.65
CA ALA A 84 -12.34 12.70 -0.95
C ALA A 84 -12.67 11.44 -0.13
N ILE A 85 -12.99 10.33 -0.79
CA ILE A 85 -13.21 9.02 -0.15
C ILE A 85 -11.89 8.42 0.33
N GLY A 86 -10.78 8.65 -0.42
CA GLY A 86 -9.42 8.27 -0.04
C GLY A 86 -8.62 9.51 0.32
N GLU A 87 -8.95 10.15 1.45
CA GLU A 87 -8.40 11.42 1.90
C GLU A 87 -6.90 11.37 2.18
N ASP A 88 -6.39 10.21 2.55
CA ASP A 88 -4.97 9.95 2.82
C ASP A 88 -4.13 9.98 1.54
N MET A 89 -4.57 9.32 0.49
CA MET A 89 -3.94 9.38 -0.82
C MET A 89 -4.11 10.79 -1.43
N GLU A 90 -5.31 11.36 -1.32
CA GLU A 90 -5.61 12.68 -1.85
C GLU A 90 -4.69 13.74 -1.27
N LEU A 91 -4.52 13.75 0.05
CA LEU A 91 -3.63 14.70 0.72
C LEU A 91 -2.18 14.57 0.25
N VAL A 92 -1.66 13.35 0.13
CA VAL A 92 -0.28 13.13 -0.34
C VAL A 92 -0.09 13.62 -1.77
N MET A 93 -1.02 13.33 -2.67
CA MET A 93 -0.97 13.79 -4.06
C MET A 93 -1.10 15.31 -4.15
N LYS A 94 -2.00 15.92 -3.37
CA LYS A 94 -2.16 17.37 -3.26
C LYS A 94 -0.89 18.05 -2.80
N LEU A 95 -0.32 17.59 -1.69
CA LEU A 95 0.90 18.17 -1.13
C LEU A 95 2.09 18.02 -2.07
N SER A 96 2.21 16.88 -2.75
CA SER A 96 3.25 16.65 -3.75
C SER A 96 3.11 17.58 -4.94
N ALA A 97 1.90 17.72 -5.47
CA ALA A 97 1.61 18.65 -6.56
C ALA A 97 1.90 20.10 -6.15
N PHE A 98 1.39 20.52 -4.99
CA PHE A 98 1.60 21.86 -4.45
C PHE A 98 3.08 22.19 -4.31
N CYS A 99 3.87 21.31 -3.67
CA CYS A 99 5.30 21.56 -3.49
C CYS A 99 6.06 21.66 -4.81
N ILE A 100 5.76 20.78 -5.78
CA ILE A 100 6.41 20.80 -7.09
C ILE A 100 6.04 22.06 -7.89
N GLU A 101 4.77 22.44 -7.89
CA GLU A 101 4.26 23.59 -8.63
C GLU A 101 4.79 24.91 -8.10
N HIS A 102 5.07 25.00 -6.78
CA HIS A 102 5.63 26.18 -6.13
C HIS A 102 7.15 26.12 -5.91
N GLY A 103 7.82 25.09 -6.44
CA GLY A 103 9.28 24.94 -6.29
C GLY A 103 9.73 24.71 -4.84
N ILE A 104 8.86 24.18 -3.99
CA ILE A 104 9.15 23.91 -2.57
C ILE A 104 9.85 22.54 -2.47
N PRO A 105 11.10 22.48 -1.97
CA PRO A 105 11.77 21.21 -1.74
C PRO A 105 11.01 20.38 -0.70
N TYR A 106 10.71 19.11 -1.04
CA TYR A 106 10.00 18.23 -0.12
C TYR A 106 10.52 16.80 -0.19
N LYS A 107 10.26 16.04 0.87
CA LYS A 107 10.52 14.61 0.96
C LYS A 107 9.40 13.94 1.77
N ILE A 108 8.94 12.82 1.27
CA ILE A 108 8.03 11.92 1.96
C ILE A 108 8.83 10.69 2.35
N ASP A 109 8.97 10.43 3.64
CA ASP A 109 9.76 9.31 4.14
C ASP A 109 8.85 8.21 4.72
N TYR A 110 9.29 6.97 4.62
CA TYR A 110 8.74 5.82 5.31
C TYR A 110 9.65 5.45 6.48
N ILE A 111 9.09 5.34 7.68
CA ILE A 111 9.83 5.01 8.91
C ILE A 111 9.37 3.63 9.40
N PRO A 112 10.11 2.57 9.10
CA PRO A 112 9.72 1.20 9.46
C PRO A 112 9.65 0.94 10.98
N SER A 113 10.48 1.64 11.76
CA SER A 113 10.53 1.48 13.23
C SER A 113 9.36 2.11 13.97
N ALA A 114 8.59 2.98 13.33
CA ALA A 114 7.39 3.56 13.92
C ALA A 114 6.18 2.68 13.58
N ILE A 115 5.70 1.93 14.55
CA ILE A 115 4.67 0.91 14.40
C ILE A 115 3.33 1.45 14.91
N CYS A 116 2.28 1.28 14.11
CA CYS A 116 0.90 1.47 14.49
C CYS A 116 0.16 0.13 14.45
N TRP A 117 -0.43 -0.27 15.56
CA TRP A 117 -1.26 -1.45 15.65
C TRP A 117 -2.67 -1.13 15.19
N THR A 118 -3.21 -1.97 14.33
CA THR A 118 -4.58 -1.81 13.82
C THR A 118 -5.32 -3.15 13.84
N GLN A 119 -6.64 -3.09 13.90
CA GLN A 119 -7.49 -4.26 13.74
C GLN A 119 -7.88 -4.42 12.29
N ALA A 120 -7.76 -5.63 11.75
CA ALA A 120 -8.22 -5.97 10.42
C ALA A 120 -9.70 -6.39 10.44
N PRO A 121 -10.42 -6.25 9.32
CA PRO A 121 -11.71 -6.92 9.14
C PRO A 121 -11.64 -8.41 9.40
N GLU A 122 -12.56 -8.93 10.20
CA GLU A 122 -12.60 -10.34 10.62
C GLU A 122 -13.47 -11.21 9.72
N ASN A 123 -14.28 -10.59 8.87
CA ASN A 123 -15.20 -11.28 7.95
C ASN A 123 -15.12 -10.70 6.54
N LEU A 124 -15.56 -11.50 5.55
CA LEU A 124 -15.51 -11.14 4.13
C LEU A 124 -16.38 -9.93 3.77
N ARG A 125 -17.49 -9.71 4.49
CA ARG A 125 -18.38 -8.58 4.22
C ARG A 125 -17.70 -7.25 4.52
N ASP A 126 -17.06 -7.15 5.68
CA ASP A 126 -16.36 -5.93 6.10
C ASP A 126 -15.10 -5.71 5.27
N LEU A 127 -14.36 -6.80 4.97
CA LEU A 127 -13.23 -6.75 4.07
C LEU A 127 -13.64 -6.22 2.69
N ARG A 128 -14.70 -6.75 2.09
CA ARG A 128 -15.22 -6.28 0.80
C ARG A 128 -15.62 -4.81 0.85
N SER A 129 -16.30 -4.39 1.91
CA SER A 129 -16.69 -2.98 2.10
C SER A 129 -15.47 -2.07 2.17
N GLN A 130 -14.45 -2.46 2.92
CA GLN A 130 -13.18 -1.73 3.04
C GLN A 130 -12.48 -1.62 1.68
N ARG A 131 -12.34 -2.75 0.93
CA ARG A 131 -11.67 -2.78 -0.37
C ARG A 131 -12.40 -1.96 -1.43
N ASN A 132 -13.72 -2.04 -1.47
CA ASN A 132 -14.53 -1.21 -2.36
C ASN A 132 -14.29 0.29 -2.11
N ARG A 133 -14.28 0.71 -0.85
CA ARG A 133 -14.02 2.10 -0.49
C ARG A 133 -12.61 2.53 -0.91
N TRP A 134 -11.60 1.70 -0.70
CA TRP A 134 -10.23 2.00 -1.13
C TRP A 134 -10.12 2.10 -2.65
N HIS A 135 -10.75 1.19 -3.38
CA HIS A 135 -10.74 1.19 -4.84
C HIS A 135 -11.44 2.43 -5.43
N ILE A 136 -12.60 2.80 -4.87
CA ILE A 136 -13.33 4.01 -5.28
C ILE A 136 -12.49 5.25 -4.97
N GLY A 137 -11.91 5.35 -3.78
CA GLY A 137 -11.05 6.46 -3.39
C GLY A 137 -9.82 6.59 -4.27
N MET A 138 -9.16 5.48 -4.59
CA MET A 138 -8.03 5.45 -5.53
C MET A 138 -8.43 5.96 -6.91
N ARG A 139 -9.54 5.45 -7.47
CA ARG A 139 -10.05 5.89 -8.77
C ARG A 139 -10.36 7.39 -8.78
N GLN A 140 -11.01 7.89 -7.72
CA GLN A 140 -11.33 9.30 -7.56
C GLN A 140 -10.05 10.15 -7.57
N ASN A 141 -9.04 9.77 -6.81
CA ASN A 141 -7.79 10.49 -6.69
C ASN A 141 -6.95 10.45 -7.97
N ILE A 142 -6.84 9.29 -8.61
CA ILE A 142 -6.16 9.15 -9.90
C ILE A 142 -6.80 10.04 -10.95
N ASN A 143 -8.14 10.11 -11.02
CA ASN A 143 -8.85 10.96 -11.95
C ASN A 143 -8.66 12.46 -11.64
N LYS A 144 -8.71 12.84 -10.36
CA LYS A 144 -8.51 14.23 -9.90
C LYS A 144 -7.10 14.73 -10.25
N TYR A 145 -6.09 13.89 -10.10
CA TYR A 145 -4.68 14.21 -10.34
C TYR A 145 -4.14 13.63 -11.65
N ARG A 146 -5.01 13.36 -12.65
CA ARG A 146 -4.62 12.76 -13.95
C ARG A 146 -3.50 13.50 -14.67
N ARG A 147 -3.35 14.82 -14.45
CA ARG A 147 -2.25 15.63 -14.99
C ARG A 147 -0.86 15.21 -14.54
N MET A 148 -0.77 14.46 -13.44
CA MET A 148 0.49 13.93 -12.91
C MET A 148 0.92 12.63 -13.59
N ILE A 149 -0.02 11.89 -14.21
CA ILE A 149 0.22 10.56 -14.78
C ILE A 149 1.16 10.69 -15.98
N LEU A 150 2.23 9.86 -15.98
CA LEU A 150 3.29 9.85 -17.01
C LEU A 150 3.96 11.21 -17.21
N ASN A 151 3.87 12.12 -16.25
CA ASN A 151 4.44 13.46 -16.34
C ASN A 151 5.73 13.54 -15.50
N PRO A 152 6.92 13.67 -16.15
CA PRO A 152 8.22 13.74 -15.48
C PRO A 152 8.37 14.94 -14.53
N ARG A 153 7.59 16.01 -14.73
CA ARG A 153 7.57 17.17 -13.83
C ARG A 153 7.28 16.76 -12.37
N TYR A 154 6.47 15.71 -12.19
CA TYR A 154 6.12 15.19 -10.86
C TYR A 154 7.06 14.06 -10.40
N GLY A 155 8.25 13.93 -11.00
CA GLY A 155 9.27 12.97 -10.63
C GLY A 155 8.77 11.53 -10.68
N SER A 156 9.29 10.70 -9.77
CA SER A 156 8.93 9.27 -9.71
C SER A 156 7.46 9.03 -9.39
N LEU A 157 6.80 9.95 -8.68
CA LEU A 157 5.37 9.84 -8.39
C LEU A 157 4.56 9.81 -9.69
N GLY A 158 4.79 10.77 -10.60
CA GLY A 158 4.09 10.86 -11.88
C GLY A 158 4.56 9.83 -12.89
N SER A 159 5.89 9.63 -13.02
CA SER A 159 6.47 8.78 -14.08
C SER A 159 6.31 7.28 -13.82
N PHE A 160 6.30 6.85 -12.56
CA PHE A 160 6.30 5.41 -12.20
C PHE A 160 5.17 5.02 -11.27
N THR A 161 5.01 5.71 -10.13
CA THR A 161 4.08 5.26 -9.08
C THR A 161 2.63 5.27 -9.54
N LEU A 162 2.16 6.37 -10.13
CA LEU A 162 0.77 6.46 -10.62
C LEU A 162 0.47 5.48 -11.75
N PRO A 163 1.33 5.30 -12.78
CA PRO A 163 1.16 4.22 -13.76
C PRO A 163 1.10 2.83 -13.15
N ILE A 164 1.98 2.51 -12.18
CA ILE A 164 1.96 1.24 -11.47
C ILE A 164 0.64 1.04 -10.72
N PHE A 165 0.16 2.06 -10.01
CA PHE A 165 -1.12 1.99 -9.30
C PHE A 165 -2.31 1.80 -10.25
N ILE A 166 -2.28 2.43 -11.43
CA ILE A 166 -3.32 2.22 -12.45
C ILE A 166 -3.31 0.78 -12.95
N LEU A 167 -2.14 0.25 -13.31
CA LEU A 167 -2.03 -1.08 -13.91
C LEU A 167 -2.27 -2.20 -12.90
N PHE A 168 -1.65 -2.12 -11.72
CA PHE A 168 -1.59 -3.23 -10.77
C PHE A 168 -2.56 -3.12 -9.60
N GLU A 169 -3.15 -1.95 -9.36
CA GLU A 169 -4.14 -1.78 -8.29
C GLU A 169 -5.53 -1.46 -8.86
N LEU A 170 -5.62 -0.49 -9.77
CA LEU A 170 -6.92 -0.05 -10.28
C LEU A 170 -7.49 -0.99 -11.36
N LEU A 171 -6.67 -1.44 -12.31
CA LEU A 171 -7.09 -2.30 -13.42
C LEU A 171 -6.97 -3.80 -13.11
N SER A 172 -6.22 -4.20 -12.07
CA SER A 172 -6.00 -5.61 -11.73
C SER A 172 -7.29 -6.43 -11.64
N PRO A 173 -8.34 -6.01 -10.92
CA PRO A 173 -9.57 -6.83 -10.84
C PRO A 173 -10.23 -7.05 -12.22
N THR A 174 -10.17 -6.04 -13.08
CA THR A 174 -10.72 -6.14 -14.44
C THR A 174 -9.89 -7.10 -15.30
N ILE A 175 -8.57 -6.98 -15.24
CA ILE A 175 -7.63 -7.84 -15.96
C ILE A 175 -7.77 -9.29 -15.50
N GLU A 176 -7.89 -9.53 -14.20
CA GLU A 176 -8.09 -10.86 -13.61
C GLU A 176 -9.39 -11.50 -14.10
N VAL A 177 -10.51 -10.79 -14.07
CA VAL A 177 -11.80 -11.29 -14.57
C VAL A 177 -11.72 -11.61 -16.06
N LEU A 178 -11.16 -10.71 -16.88
CA LEU A 178 -10.98 -10.95 -18.32
C LEU A 178 -10.05 -12.13 -18.59
N GLY A 179 -8.97 -12.27 -17.80
CA GLY A 179 -8.06 -13.41 -17.87
C GLY A 179 -8.77 -14.73 -17.60
N ILE A 180 -9.56 -14.81 -16.53
CA ILE A 180 -10.35 -16.01 -16.20
C ILE A 180 -11.34 -16.34 -17.31
N ILE A 181 -12.08 -15.36 -17.82
CA ILE A 181 -13.03 -15.54 -18.93
C ILE A 181 -12.28 -16.07 -20.17
N SER A 182 -11.13 -15.48 -20.51
CA SER A 182 -10.32 -15.90 -21.66
C SER A 182 -9.81 -17.32 -21.53
N VAL A 183 -9.36 -17.74 -20.33
CA VAL A 183 -8.93 -19.12 -20.06
C VAL A 183 -10.09 -20.10 -20.21
N ILE A 184 -11.25 -19.79 -19.62
CA ILE A 184 -12.45 -20.64 -19.73
C ILE A 184 -12.88 -20.79 -21.20
N ALA A 185 -12.95 -19.71 -21.94
CA ALA A 185 -13.30 -19.71 -23.36
C ALA A 185 -12.28 -20.51 -24.19
N GLY A 186 -10.97 -20.30 -23.97
CA GLY A 186 -9.91 -21.02 -24.66
C GLY A 186 -9.92 -22.53 -24.43
N LEU A 187 -10.20 -22.95 -23.18
CA LEU A 187 -10.38 -24.36 -22.84
C LEU A 187 -11.62 -24.97 -23.50
N SER A 188 -12.74 -24.20 -23.53
CA SER A 188 -14.02 -24.70 -24.09
C SER A 188 -13.98 -24.93 -25.61
N VAL A 189 -13.22 -24.11 -26.35
CA VAL A 189 -13.03 -24.26 -27.80
C VAL A 189 -11.79 -25.10 -28.19
N GLY A 190 -11.08 -25.67 -27.19
CA GLY A 190 -9.88 -26.46 -27.42
C GLY A 190 -8.66 -25.68 -27.91
N ALA A 191 -8.69 -24.33 -27.83
CA ALA A 191 -7.57 -23.48 -28.22
C ALA A 191 -6.42 -23.50 -27.20
N ILE A 192 -6.69 -23.85 -25.95
CA ILE A 192 -5.73 -23.96 -24.85
C ILE A 192 -5.89 -25.34 -24.23
N SER A 193 -4.77 -26.04 -23.94
CA SER A 193 -4.80 -27.25 -23.14
C SER A 193 -4.75 -26.94 -21.66
N ILE A 194 -5.27 -27.85 -20.83
CA ILE A 194 -5.34 -27.66 -19.37
C ILE A 194 -3.94 -27.64 -18.71
N MET A 195 -2.98 -28.36 -19.27
CA MET A 195 -1.65 -28.56 -18.65
C MET A 195 -0.88 -27.24 -18.48
N PRO A 196 -0.71 -26.34 -19.47
CA PRO A 196 -0.11 -25.02 -19.27
C PRO A 196 -0.84 -24.18 -18.23
N VAL A 197 -2.17 -24.25 -18.16
CA VAL A 197 -2.95 -23.53 -17.15
C VAL A 197 -2.59 -23.98 -15.74
N LEU A 198 -2.52 -25.30 -15.52
CA LEU A 198 -2.13 -25.87 -14.22
C LEU A 198 -0.69 -25.52 -13.85
N ILE A 199 0.24 -25.60 -14.80
CA ILE A 199 1.66 -25.24 -14.57
C ILE A 199 1.78 -23.78 -14.19
N LEU A 200 1.15 -22.86 -14.94
CA LEU A 200 1.21 -21.42 -14.65
C LEU A 200 0.54 -21.08 -13.33
N THR A 201 -0.61 -21.68 -13.03
CA THR A 201 -1.31 -21.47 -11.74
C THR A 201 -0.45 -21.99 -10.57
N GLY A 202 0.15 -23.17 -10.72
CA GLY A 202 1.06 -23.73 -9.72
C GLY A 202 2.31 -22.86 -9.52
N ALA A 203 2.93 -22.39 -10.59
CA ALA A 203 4.08 -21.50 -10.54
C ALA A 203 3.74 -20.16 -9.85
N TYR A 204 2.56 -19.59 -10.16
CA TYR A 204 2.09 -18.37 -9.52
C TYR A 204 1.84 -18.56 -8.01
N ALA A 205 1.22 -19.67 -7.62
CA ALA A 205 1.00 -20.01 -6.21
C ALA A 205 2.33 -20.18 -5.45
N LEU A 206 3.30 -20.91 -6.02
CA LEU A 206 4.64 -21.08 -5.45
C LEU A 206 5.37 -19.75 -5.30
N PHE A 207 5.30 -18.90 -6.32
CA PHE A 207 5.89 -17.56 -6.26
C PHE A 207 5.22 -16.71 -5.16
N GLY A 208 3.89 -16.80 -5.00
CA GLY A 208 3.14 -16.15 -3.94
C GLY A 208 3.58 -16.58 -2.53
N ILE A 209 3.75 -17.89 -2.33
CA ILE A 209 4.26 -18.45 -1.07
C ILE A 209 5.70 -17.98 -0.82
N PHE A 210 6.58 -18.13 -1.80
CA PHE A 210 7.98 -17.71 -1.70
C PHE A 210 8.10 -16.21 -1.34
N SER A 211 7.39 -15.36 -2.06
CA SER A 211 7.43 -13.90 -1.81
C SER A 211 6.88 -13.53 -0.43
N SER A 212 5.89 -14.27 0.08
CA SER A 212 5.36 -14.09 1.44
C SER A 212 6.38 -14.49 2.50
N LEU A 213 7.08 -15.63 2.31
CA LEU A 213 8.16 -16.08 3.21
C LEU A 213 9.31 -15.09 3.25
N VAL A 214 9.72 -14.56 2.09
CA VAL A 214 10.79 -13.54 2.01
C VAL A 214 10.36 -12.25 2.72
N ALA A 215 9.14 -11.78 2.50
CA ALA A 215 8.62 -10.59 3.18
C ALA A 215 8.54 -10.77 4.70
N PHE A 216 8.09 -11.94 5.14
CA PHE A 216 8.05 -12.31 6.56
C PHE A 216 9.46 -12.34 7.18
N ALA A 217 10.42 -13.02 6.52
CA ALA A 217 11.81 -13.08 6.98
C ALA A 217 12.45 -11.69 7.06
N ALA A 218 12.24 -10.85 6.04
CA ALA A 218 12.69 -9.47 6.03
C ALA A 218 12.02 -8.64 7.14
N GLY A 219 10.75 -8.88 7.41
CA GLY A 219 10.00 -8.28 8.53
C GLY A 219 10.62 -8.62 9.87
N VAL A 220 10.85 -9.90 10.14
CA VAL A 220 11.47 -10.37 11.39
C VAL A 220 12.86 -9.78 11.59
N GLN A 221 13.70 -9.80 10.55
CA GLN A 221 15.08 -9.30 10.62
C GLN A 221 15.16 -7.77 10.77
N SER A 222 14.26 -7.04 10.13
CA SER A 222 14.28 -5.56 10.15
C SER A 222 13.70 -4.95 11.42
N PHE A 223 12.96 -5.71 12.23
CA PHE A 223 12.14 -5.16 13.32
C PHE A 223 12.40 -5.75 14.69
N ASP A 224 13.44 -6.59 14.82
CA ASP A 224 13.78 -7.22 16.11
C ASP A 224 12.54 -7.81 16.86
N MET A 225 11.57 -8.26 16.06
CA MET A 225 10.37 -8.90 16.57
C MET A 225 10.78 -10.28 17.09
N LYS A 226 10.89 -10.43 18.38
CA LYS A 226 10.90 -11.74 19.07
C LYS A 226 9.52 -12.39 18.86
N LEU A 227 9.30 -12.93 17.67
CA LEU A 227 8.19 -13.83 17.45
C LEU A 227 8.43 -15.06 18.33
N LYS A 228 7.54 -15.29 19.27
CA LYS A 228 7.44 -16.61 19.87
C LYS A 228 7.07 -17.58 18.76
N ILE A 229 7.82 -18.66 18.63
CA ILE A 229 7.59 -19.72 17.65
C ILE A 229 6.12 -20.18 17.66
N ASP A 230 5.47 -20.13 18.83
CA ASP A 230 4.04 -20.43 19.02
C ASP A 230 3.09 -19.53 18.21
N ASP A 231 3.46 -18.30 17.91
CA ASP A 231 2.62 -17.39 17.10
C ASP A 231 2.78 -17.68 15.60
N ALA A 232 3.95 -18.13 15.17
CA ALA A 232 4.20 -18.54 13.78
C ALA A 232 3.46 -19.86 13.45
N VAL A 233 3.41 -20.80 14.38
CA VAL A 233 2.72 -22.10 14.19
C VAL A 233 1.21 -21.90 14.09
N LYS A 234 0.62 -20.95 14.82
CA LYS A 234 -0.82 -20.65 14.73
C LYS A 234 -1.27 -20.00 13.39
N VAL A 235 -0.34 -19.44 12.62
CA VAL A 235 -0.62 -18.85 11.31
C VAL A 235 -0.54 -19.91 10.20
N ILE A 236 0.15 -21.02 10.43
CA ILE A 236 0.40 -22.09 9.46
C ILE A 236 -0.51 -23.32 9.72
N GLY A 237 -1.02 -23.51 10.91
CA GLY A 237 -1.94 -24.59 11.30
C GLY A 237 -3.37 -24.16 11.35
#